data_fe34ccfb125299e08e0870116f942661
#
_entry.id   fe34ccfb125299e08e0870116f942661
#
_cell.length_a   1.000
_cell.length_b   1.000
_cell.length_c   1.000
_cell.angle_alpha   90.00
_cell.angle_beta   90.00
_cell.angle_gamma   90.00
#
_symmetry.space_group_name_H-M   'P 1'
#
loop_
_entity.id
_entity.type
_entity.pdbx_description
1 polymer ?
#
loop_
_entity_poly.entity_id
_entity_poly.type
_entity_poly.pdbx_seq_one_letter_code
_entity_poly.pdbx_strand_id
1 'polypeptide(L)'
;MEKFIGYVGFHRELNGDYEIEFYIAKNYRRKGYCEEACKAVIKQIFGEGLSVDHNQITVDRLYATTLAENTPAVELLKKIGFHGNNPEDGPILVMQEFLDEDKEINICSVIKMIYEEKSMCT
;
A
#
# COMPACT_ATOMS: atom_id res chain seq x y z
N MET A 1 -21.41 14.58 -14.06
CA MET A 1 -20.03 15.10 -14.13
C MET A 1 -19.12 14.29 -13.23
N GLU A 2 -18.11 13.73 -13.81
CA GLU A 2 -17.13 12.97 -13.07
C GLU A 2 -16.20 13.89 -12.32
N LYS A 3 -15.87 13.52 -11.08
CA LYS A 3 -14.94 14.26 -10.24
C LYS A 3 -13.81 13.33 -9.83
N PHE A 4 -12.58 13.84 -9.92
CA PHE A 4 -11.44 13.11 -9.39
C PHE A 4 -11.44 13.19 -7.86
N ILE A 5 -11.54 12.05 -7.21
CA ILE A 5 -11.51 11.98 -5.75
C ILE A 5 -10.26 11.30 -5.21
N GLY A 6 -9.54 10.58 -6.05
CA GLY A 6 -8.32 9.90 -5.63
C GLY A 6 -7.93 8.78 -6.57
N TYR A 7 -6.91 8.04 -6.16
CA TYR A 7 -6.46 6.88 -6.92
C TYR A 7 -5.87 5.81 -6.00
N VAL A 8 -5.83 4.60 -6.51
CA VAL A 8 -5.08 3.48 -5.94
C VAL A 8 -4.22 2.92 -7.06
N GLY A 9 -2.95 2.78 -6.82
CA GLY A 9 -2.02 2.30 -7.82
C GLY A 9 -1.03 1.30 -7.25
N PHE A 10 -0.26 0.70 -8.13
CA PHE A 10 0.77 -0.26 -7.76
C PHE A 10 2.01 0.01 -8.55
N HIS A 11 3.16 -0.18 -7.93
CA HIS A 11 4.40 -0.16 -8.67
C HIS A 11 5.26 -1.33 -8.24
N ARG A 12 6.13 -1.76 -9.15
CA ARG A 12 7.02 -2.87 -8.91
C ARG A 12 8.33 -2.36 -8.35
N GLU A 13 8.75 -2.96 -7.23
CA GLU A 13 10.04 -2.66 -6.63
C GLU A 13 11.16 -3.36 -7.39
N LEU A 14 12.40 -2.92 -7.17
CA LEU A 14 13.56 -3.50 -7.81
C LEU A 14 13.73 -4.99 -7.53
N ASN A 15 13.29 -5.44 -6.35
CA ASN A 15 13.36 -6.84 -5.97
C ASN A 15 12.21 -7.69 -6.56
N GLY A 16 11.32 -7.08 -7.32
CA GLY A 16 10.20 -7.77 -7.93
C GLY A 16 8.89 -7.73 -7.15
N ASP A 17 8.92 -7.23 -5.93
CA ASP A 17 7.70 -7.09 -5.13
C ASP A 17 6.86 -5.92 -5.62
N TYR A 18 5.57 -5.96 -5.30
CA TYR A 18 4.64 -4.89 -5.64
C TYR A 18 4.27 -4.10 -4.40
N GLU A 19 4.25 -2.78 -4.56
CA GLU A 19 3.86 -1.86 -3.50
C GLU A 19 2.58 -1.13 -3.92
N ILE A 20 1.63 -1.06 -2.98
CA ILE A 20 0.39 -0.31 -3.20
C ILE A 20 0.61 1.15 -2.79
N GLU A 21 0.06 2.06 -3.55
CA GLU A 21 0.02 3.47 -3.18
C GLU A 21 -1.39 3.99 -3.41
N PHE A 22 -1.78 4.97 -2.63
CA PHE A 22 -3.12 5.53 -2.74
C PHE A 22 -3.15 6.98 -2.31
N TYR A 23 -4.13 7.68 -2.83
CA TYR A 23 -4.36 9.09 -2.53
C TYR A 23 -5.85 9.37 -2.60
N ILE A 24 -6.35 10.13 -1.63
CA ILE A 24 -7.72 10.62 -1.65
C ILE A 24 -7.66 12.13 -1.49
N ALA A 25 -8.35 12.85 -2.37
CA ALA A 25 -8.42 14.30 -2.32
C ALA A 25 -9.02 14.77 -0.99
N LYS A 26 -8.50 15.87 -0.46
CA LYS A 26 -8.80 16.36 0.89
C LYS A 26 -10.29 16.37 1.23
N ASN A 27 -11.13 16.83 0.30
CA ASN A 27 -12.56 16.96 0.55
C ASN A 27 -13.31 15.62 0.62
N TYR A 28 -12.64 14.54 0.27
CA TYR A 28 -13.25 13.19 0.22
C TYR A 28 -12.64 12.26 1.25
N ARG A 29 -11.79 12.76 2.14
CA ARG A 29 -11.17 11.96 3.18
C ARG A 29 -12.13 11.67 4.31
N ARG A 30 -11.87 10.60 5.06
CA ARG A 30 -12.65 10.17 6.23
C ARG A 30 -14.09 9.77 5.90
N LYS A 31 -14.34 9.36 4.65
CA LYS A 31 -15.65 8.91 4.20
C LYS A 31 -15.64 7.43 3.82
N GLY A 32 -14.52 6.73 4.04
CA GLY A 32 -14.41 5.31 3.71
C GLY A 32 -14.07 5.02 2.27
N TYR A 33 -13.90 6.02 1.41
CA TYR A 33 -13.61 5.81 0.00
C TYR A 33 -12.29 5.09 -0.24
N CYS A 34 -11.24 5.48 0.48
CA CYS A 34 -9.92 4.87 0.32
C CYS A 34 -9.93 3.40 0.74
N GLU A 35 -10.56 3.10 1.86
CA GLU A 35 -10.71 1.73 2.34
C GLU A 35 -11.47 0.88 1.33
N GLU A 36 -12.59 1.39 0.84
CA GLU A 36 -13.42 0.70 -0.14
C GLU A 36 -12.65 0.43 -1.42
N ALA A 37 -11.98 1.45 -1.95
CA ALA A 37 -11.20 1.32 -3.18
C ALA A 37 -10.03 0.34 -3.02
N CYS A 38 -9.28 0.44 -1.93
CA CYS A 38 -8.15 -0.45 -1.68
C CYS A 38 -8.60 -1.90 -1.54
N LYS A 39 -9.68 -2.15 -0.80
CA LYS A 39 -10.20 -3.50 -0.63
C LYS A 39 -10.66 -4.09 -1.97
N ALA A 40 -11.33 -3.30 -2.80
CA ALA A 40 -11.79 -3.76 -4.10
C ALA A 40 -10.62 -4.11 -5.02
N VAL A 41 -9.60 -3.26 -5.07
CA VAL A 41 -8.44 -3.48 -5.92
C VAL A 41 -7.61 -4.67 -5.44
N ILE A 42 -7.44 -4.82 -4.13
CA ILE A 42 -6.72 -5.95 -3.54
C ILE A 42 -7.44 -7.27 -3.88
N LYS A 43 -8.75 -7.30 -3.74
CA LYS A 43 -9.54 -8.47 -4.09
C LYS A 43 -9.35 -8.85 -5.55
N GLN A 44 -9.36 -7.87 -6.43
CA GLN A 44 -9.16 -8.07 -7.87
C GLN A 44 -7.78 -8.67 -8.15
N ILE A 45 -6.74 -8.09 -7.55
CA ILE A 45 -5.36 -8.49 -7.79
C ILE A 45 -5.08 -9.90 -7.29
N PHE A 46 -5.53 -10.24 -6.09
CA PHE A 46 -5.30 -11.58 -5.56
C PHE A 46 -6.20 -12.62 -6.20
N GLY A 47 -7.35 -12.20 -6.75
CA GLY A 47 -8.23 -13.09 -7.49
C GLY A 47 -7.78 -13.35 -8.92
N GLU A 48 -7.52 -12.28 -9.66
CA GLU A 48 -7.22 -12.36 -11.10
C GLU A 48 -5.78 -12.02 -11.47
N GLY A 49 -5.03 -11.38 -10.55
CA GLY A 49 -3.68 -10.95 -10.82
C GLY A 49 -3.62 -9.60 -11.52
N LEU A 50 -2.42 -9.23 -11.96
CA LEU A 50 -2.16 -8.00 -12.70
C LEU A 50 -1.86 -8.31 -14.15
N SER A 51 -2.37 -7.49 -15.07
CA SER A 51 -2.01 -7.56 -16.47
C SER A 51 -0.98 -6.46 -16.74
N VAL A 52 0.24 -6.87 -17.08
CA VAL A 52 1.35 -5.96 -17.38
C VAL A 52 1.94 -6.36 -18.73
N ASP A 53 1.95 -5.43 -19.68
CA ASP A 53 2.48 -5.68 -21.03
C ASP A 53 1.90 -6.96 -21.65
N HIS A 54 0.58 -7.16 -21.49
CA HIS A 54 -0.16 -8.33 -22.01
C HIS A 54 0.17 -9.64 -21.29
N ASN A 55 0.94 -9.58 -20.21
CA ASN A 55 1.25 -10.75 -19.39
C ASN A 55 0.44 -10.70 -18.10
N GLN A 56 -0.11 -11.85 -17.73
CA GLN A 56 -0.86 -11.99 -16.49
C GLN A 56 0.13 -12.34 -15.36
N ILE A 57 0.14 -11.54 -14.32
CA ILE A 57 1.05 -11.70 -13.20
C ILE A 57 0.26 -12.01 -11.93
N THR A 58 0.63 -13.08 -11.24
CA THR A 58 0.05 -13.44 -9.96
C THR A 58 0.78 -12.68 -8.86
N VAL A 59 0.00 -12.06 -7.97
CA VAL A 59 0.56 -11.30 -6.84
C VAL A 59 0.20 -12.04 -5.54
N ASP A 60 1.22 -12.44 -4.79
CA ASP A 60 1.04 -13.16 -3.53
C ASP A 60 1.13 -12.24 -2.32
N ARG A 61 1.80 -11.11 -2.49
CA ARG A 61 2.13 -10.22 -1.39
C ARG A 61 2.21 -8.79 -1.88
N LEU A 62 1.65 -7.89 -1.08
CA LEU A 62 1.75 -6.45 -1.33
C LEU A 62 2.47 -5.80 -0.17
N TYR A 63 3.26 -4.79 -0.49
CA TYR A 63 3.87 -3.92 0.51
C TYR A 63 3.19 -2.57 0.49
N ALA A 64 3.25 -1.88 1.61
CA ALA A 64 2.84 -0.49 1.72
C ALA A 64 3.82 0.22 2.62
N THR A 65 4.21 1.43 2.26
CA THR A 65 5.06 2.26 3.09
C THR A 65 4.39 3.61 3.29
N THR A 66 4.56 4.16 4.47
CA THR A 66 4.05 5.48 4.80
C THR A 66 4.95 6.10 5.85
N LEU A 67 4.92 7.43 5.97
CA LEU A 67 5.67 8.09 7.03
C LEU A 67 5.14 7.61 8.39
N ALA A 68 6.05 7.37 9.34
CA ALA A 68 5.69 6.87 10.66
C ALA A 68 4.69 7.77 11.38
N GLU A 69 4.76 9.07 11.12
CA GLU A 69 3.88 10.07 11.73
C GLU A 69 2.50 10.14 11.07
N ASN A 70 2.31 9.49 9.92
CA ASN A 70 1.03 9.51 9.22
C ASN A 70 0.08 8.47 9.82
N THR A 71 -0.40 8.75 11.02
CA THR A 71 -1.27 7.85 11.78
C THR A 71 -2.52 7.43 11.01
N PRO A 72 -3.24 8.33 10.32
CA PRO A 72 -4.42 7.91 9.56
C PRO A 72 -4.11 6.84 8.51
N ALA A 73 -2.99 6.96 7.80
CA ALA A 73 -2.61 5.96 6.80
C ALA A 73 -2.26 4.63 7.45
N VAL A 74 -1.52 4.66 8.56
CA VAL A 74 -1.16 3.44 9.29
C VAL A 74 -2.41 2.72 9.78
N GLU A 75 -3.35 3.44 10.37
CA GLU A 75 -4.60 2.84 10.85
C GLU A 75 -5.44 2.28 9.71
N LEU A 76 -5.48 2.96 8.57
CA LEU A 76 -6.18 2.47 7.39
C LEU A 76 -5.58 1.16 6.90
N LEU A 77 -4.26 1.09 6.80
CA LEU A 77 -3.57 -0.12 6.35
C LEU A 77 -3.85 -1.29 7.30
N LYS A 78 -3.82 -1.06 8.61
CA LYS A 78 -4.17 -2.09 9.59
C LYS A 78 -5.60 -2.57 9.40
N LYS A 79 -6.52 -1.66 9.17
CA LYS A 79 -7.94 -1.96 9.00
C LYS A 79 -8.20 -2.79 7.76
N ILE A 80 -7.44 -2.56 6.70
CA ILE A 80 -7.52 -3.33 5.46
C ILE A 80 -6.96 -4.75 5.66
N GLY A 81 -5.99 -4.91 6.55
CA GLY A 81 -5.38 -6.21 6.84
C GLY A 81 -3.87 -6.26 6.71
N PHE A 82 -3.22 -5.13 6.50
CA PHE A 82 -1.76 -5.08 6.46
C PHE A 82 -1.19 -5.29 7.88
N HIS A 83 -0.04 -5.95 7.94
CA HIS A 83 0.61 -6.31 9.19
C HIS A 83 2.13 -6.24 9.04
N GLY A 84 2.89 -6.64 10.07
CA GLY A 84 4.34 -6.70 10.01
C GLY A 84 4.84 -7.98 9.34
N ASN A 85 5.97 -8.48 9.79
CA ASN A 85 6.57 -9.68 9.18
C ASN A 85 5.70 -10.93 9.34
N ASN A 86 4.96 -11.01 10.43
CA ASN A 86 4.01 -12.09 10.69
C ASN A 86 2.60 -11.49 10.86
N PRO A 87 1.55 -12.28 10.61
CA PRO A 87 0.17 -11.77 10.70
C PRO A 87 -0.20 -11.10 12.03
N GLU A 88 0.42 -11.51 13.12
CA GLU A 88 0.16 -10.94 14.43
C GLU A 88 1.07 -9.75 14.78
N ASP A 89 2.06 -9.46 13.94
CA ASP A 89 3.01 -8.40 14.22
C ASP A 89 2.49 -7.03 13.77
N GLY A 90 2.89 -6.01 14.51
CA GLY A 90 2.62 -4.63 14.14
C GLY A 90 3.52 -4.15 13.01
N PRO A 91 3.36 -2.87 12.62
CA PRO A 91 4.14 -2.28 11.55
C PRO A 91 5.65 -2.34 11.80
N ILE A 92 6.39 -2.42 10.70
CA ILE A 92 7.86 -2.46 10.74
C ILE A 92 8.37 -1.04 10.59
N LEU A 93 9.17 -0.57 11.54
CA LEU A 93 9.77 0.75 11.47
C LEU A 93 11.09 0.65 10.71
N VAL A 94 11.23 1.46 9.67
CA VAL A 94 12.40 1.48 8.81
C VAL A 94 12.88 2.91 8.67
N MET A 95 14.19 3.13 8.74
CA MET A 95 14.78 4.42 8.46
C MET A 95 15.11 4.48 6.96
N GLN A 96 14.60 5.48 6.29
CA GLN A 96 14.79 5.63 4.85
C GLN A 96 15.48 6.95 4.53
N GLU A 97 16.47 6.89 3.64
CA GLU A 97 17.14 8.08 3.13
C GLU A 97 16.40 8.60 1.91
N PHE A 98 16.39 9.92 1.78
CA PHE A 98 15.86 10.56 0.59
C PHE A 98 16.63 11.85 0.32
N LEU A 99 16.62 12.28 -0.95
CA LEU A 99 17.23 13.55 -1.35
C LEU A 99 16.16 14.64 -1.31
N ASP A 100 16.47 15.76 -0.66
CA ASP A 100 15.56 16.90 -0.63
C ASP A 100 15.79 17.80 -1.86
N GLU A 101 15.12 18.95 -1.90
CA GLU A 101 15.21 19.88 -3.01
C GLU A 101 16.62 20.44 -3.21
N ASP A 102 17.40 20.53 -2.14
CA ASP A 102 18.79 20.98 -2.16
C ASP A 102 19.76 19.86 -2.46
N LYS A 103 19.25 18.65 -2.76
CA LYS A 103 20.03 17.43 -3.01
C LYS A 103 20.84 16.98 -1.80
N GLU A 104 20.41 17.34 -0.62
CA GLU A 104 20.99 16.85 0.62
C GLU A 104 20.29 15.57 1.06
N ILE A 105 21.04 14.67 1.68
CA ILE A 105 20.50 13.40 2.17
C ILE A 105 19.81 13.65 3.50
N ASN A 106 18.55 13.26 3.56
CA ASN A 106 17.75 13.31 4.77
C ASN A 106 17.30 11.90 5.13
N ILE A 107 17.03 11.69 6.41
CA ILE A 107 16.57 10.41 6.92
C ILE A 107 15.19 10.60 7.54
N CYS A 108 14.24 9.75 7.17
CA CYS A 108 12.93 9.78 7.78
C CYS A 108 12.54 8.39 8.29
N SER A 109 11.66 8.36 9.27
CA SER A 109 11.09 7.11 9.77
C SER A 109 9.91 6.73 8.91
N VAL A 110 9.94 5.51 8.37
CA VAL A 110 8.90 4.99 7.50
C VAL A 110 8.35 3.70 8.10
N ILE A 111 7.06 3.55 8.03
CA ILE A 111 6.39 2.32 8.44
C ILE A 111 6.22 1.46 7.19
N LYS A 112 6.67 0.21 7.26
CA LYS A 112 6.47 -0.78 6.20
C LYS A 112 5.48 -1.82 6.70
N MET A 113 4.53 -2.17 5.86
CA MET A 113 3.52 -3.17 6.19
C MET A 113 3.31 -4.11 5.01
N ILE A 114 2.79 -5.29 5.30
CA ILE A 114 2.64 -6.38 4.35
C ILE A 114 1.20 -6.86 4.34
N TYR A 115 0.68 -7.12 3.15
CA TYR A 115 -0.59 -7.80 2.98
C TYR A 115 -0.35 -9.08 2.19
N GLU A 116 -0.79 -10.20 2.74
CA GLU A 116 -0.69 -11.49 2.07
C GLU A 116 -2.08 -12.09 1.98
N GLU A 117 -2.34 -12.77 0.87
CA GLU A 117 -3.58 -13.50 0.72
C GLU A 117 -3.56 -14.66 1.71
N LYS A 118 -4.61 -14.75 2.52
CA LYS A 118 -4.73 -15.88 3.42
C LYS A 118 -4.99 -17.14 2.61
N SER A 119 -4.15 -18.15 2.80
CA SER A 119 -4.38 -19.42 2.18
C SER A 119 -5.73 -19.98 2.64
N MET A 120 -6.56 -20.35 1.68
CA MET A 120 -7.82 -21.00 1.97
C MET A 120 -7.62 -22.49 2.27
N CYS A 121 -6.40 -22.93 2.20
CA CYS A 121 -6.06 -24.31 2.55
C CYS A 121 -6.20 -24.53 4.05
N THR A 122 -7.04 -25.34 4.37
CA THR A 122 -7.21 -25.79 5.73
C THR A 122 -6.54 -27.15 5.90
#